data_e0ce236053c25c1a5d7654853bcf3f16
#
_entry.id   e0ce236053c25c1a5d7654853bcf3f16
#
_cell.length_a   1.000
_cell.length_b   1.000
_cell.length_c   1.000
_cell.angle_alpha   90.00
_cell.angle_beta   90.00
_cell.angle_gamma   90.00
#
_symmetry.space_group_name_H-M   'P 1'
#
loop_
_entity.id
_entity.type
_entity.pdbx_description
1 polymer ?
#
loop_
_entity_poly.entity_id
_entity_poly.type
_entity_poly.pdbx_seq_one_letter_code
_entity_poly.pdbx_strand_id
1 'polypeptide(L)'
;MCGRTSCHLPREVLTRACAYQDRQGRRRLPQWRDPDKYCPSYNKSPQSSSPVLLSRLHFEKDADSSDRIIIPMRWGLVPSWFKESDPSKLQFNTTNCRSDTIMEKQSFKVPLGKGRRCVVLADGFYEWQRCQGTNQRQPYFIYFPQIKTEKSGGNDASDSSDNKEKVWDNWRLLTMAGIFDCWEAPGGECLYSYSIITVDSCRGLSDIHSSLNSW
;
A
#
# COMPACT_ATOMS: atom_id res chain seq x y z
N MET A 1 -1.81 6.83 -14.09
CA MET A 1 -1.53 7.03 -12.64
C MET A 1 -2.49 6.16 -11.85
N CYS A 2 -1.96 5.27 -11.02
CA CYS A 2 -2.78 4.46 -10.13
C CYS A 2 -3.61 5.39 -9.24
N GLY A 3 -4.91 5.40 -9.41
CA GLY A 3 -5.85 6.21 -8.63
C GLY A 3 -6.86 5.36 -7.86
N ARG A 4 -6.78 4.04 -7.97
CA ARG A 4 -7.63 3.08 -7.27
C ARG A 4 -6.86 1.80 -6.98
N THR A 5 -6.98 1.31 -5.75
CA THR A 5 -6.40 0.04 -5.31
C THR A 5 -7.47 -0.85 -4.68
N SER A 6 -7.17 -2.12 -4.53
CA SER A 6 -7.92 -3.08 -3.73
C SER A 6 -7.06 -3.55 -2.57
N CYS A 7 -7.62 -3.57 -1.39
CA CYS A 7 -7.06 -4.23 -0.22
C CYS A 7 -8.24 -4.74 0.62
N HIS A 8 -8.69 -5.97 0.34
CA HIS A 8 -9.92 -6.53 0.92
C HIS A 8 -9.66 -7.66 1.92
N LEU A 9 -8.41 -8.11 2.02
CA LEU A 9 -8.04 -9.22 2.88
C LEU A 9 -8.21 -8.88 4.37
N PRO A 10 -8.61 -9.83 5.21
CA PRO A 10 -8.62 -9.68 6.67
C PRO A 10 -7.22 -9.37 7.21
N ARG A 11 -7.16 -8.71 8.38
CA ARG A 11 -5.89 -8.34 9.04
C ARG A 11 -4.96 -9.52 9.25
N GLU A 12 -5.50 -10.65 9.67
CA GLU A 12 -4.77 -11.89 9.96
C GLU A 12 -4.06 -12.42 8.71
N VAL A 13 -4.72 -12.33 7.56
CA VAL A 13 -4.16 -12.75 6.26
C VAL A 13 -3.06 -11.81 5.84
N LEU A 14 -3.28 -10.48 5.93
CA LEU A 14 -2.25 -9.48 5.64
C LEU A 14 -1.02 -9.66 6.55
N THR A 15 -1.24 -9.92 7.83
CA THR A 15 -0.15 -10.16 8.80
C THR A 15 0.70 -11.36 8.38
N ARG A 16 0.08 -12.49 8.02
CA ARG A 16 0.79 -13.68 7.56
C ARG A 16 1.51 -13.46 6.23
N ALA A 17 0.87 -12.76 5.28
CA ALA A 17 1.47 -12.44 3.98
C ALA A 17 2.68 -11.49 4.11
N CYS A 18 2.77 -10.73 5.19
CA CYS A 18 3.88 -9.82 5.50
C CYS A 18 4.91 -10.43 6.47
N ALA A 19 4.90 -11.76 6.66
CA ALA A 19 5.92 -12.42 7.48
C ALA A 19 7.33 -12.10 6.95
N TYR A 20 8.27 -11.89 7.87
CA TYR A 20 9.66 -11.56 7.54
C TYR A 20 10.63 -12.38 8.39
N GLN A 21 11.91 -12.34 8.07
CA GLN A 21 12.96 -12.92 8.89
C GLN A 21 13.66 -11.82 9.70
N ASP A 22 13.84 -12.07 11.00
CA ASP A 22 14.65 -11.21 11.84
C ASP A 22 16.16 -11.41 11.56
N ARG A 23 17.02 -10.66 12.24
CA ARG A 23 18.48 -10.76 12.08
C ARG A 23 19.05 -12.14 12.39
N GLN A 24 18.33 -12.95 13.15
CA GLN A 24 18.69 -14.32 13.51
C GLN A 24 18.08 -15.36 12.55
N GLY A 25 17.44 -14.92 11.47
CA GLY A 25 16.77 -15.79 10.50
C GLY A 25 15.45 -16.39 10.99
N ARG A 26 14.92 -15.97 12.14
CA ARG A 26 13.66 -16.48 12.68
C ARG A 26 12.49 -15.80 11.99
N ARG A 27 11.49 -16.59 11.59
CA ARG A 27 10.24 -16.06 11.03
C ARG A 27 9.49 -15.24 12.08
N ARG A 28 9.14 -14.01 11.72
CA ARG A 28 8.40 -13.06 12.54
C ARG A 28 7.19 -12.55 11.78
N LEU A 29 6.18 -12.12 12.52
CA LEU A 29 5.01 -11.45 11.99
C LEU A 29 5.04 -9.97 12.39
N PRO A 30 4.67 -9.04 11.49
CA PRO A 30 4.57 -7.63 11.85
C PRO A 30 3.44 -7.42 12.85
N GLN A 31 3.65 -6.46 13.75
CA GLN A 31 2.60 -6.00 14.65
C GLN A 31 1.75 -4.93 13.96
N TRP A 32 0.50 -4.79 14.37
CA TRP A 32 -0.35 -3.70 13.94
C TRP A 32 -0.33 -2.54 14.92
N ARG A 33 -0.29 -1.33 14.38
CA ARG A 33 -0.60 -0.10 15.09
C ARG A 33 -1.91 0.46 14.54
N ASP A 34 -2.81 0.92 15.43
CA ASP A 34 -4.13 1.44 15.08
C ASP A 34 -4.95 0.50 14.16
N PRO A 35 -5.08 -0.79 14.48
CA PRO A 35 -5.68 -1.79 13.59
C PRO A 35 -7.13 -1.47 13.24
N ASP A 36 -7.85 -0.76 14.10
CA ASP A 36 -9.27 -0.42 13.93
C ASP A 36 -9.49 0.65 12.83
N LYS A 37 -8.42 1.35 12.43
CA LYS A 37 -8.46 2.27 11.29
C LYS A 37 -8.38 1.54 9.93
N TYR A 38 -8.13 0.23 9.92
CA TYR A 38 -8.15 -0.57 8.70
C TYR A 38 -9.56 -1.06 8.38
N CYS A 39 -10.06 -0.67 7.23
CA CYS A 39 -11.33 -1.14 6.68
C CYS A 39 -11.05 -1.85 5.34
N PRO A 40 -11.24 -3.17 5.23
CA PRO A 40 -11.09 -3.89 3.96
C PRO A 40 -12.00 -3.32 2.88
N SER A 41 -11.48 -3.22 1.64
CA SER A 41 -12.27 -2.72 0.51
C SER A 41 -11.66 -3.15 -0.82
N TYR A 42 -12.52 -3.54 -1.75
CA TYR A 42 -12.13 -3.78 -3.16
C TYR A 42 -11.88 -2.50 -3.94
N ASN A 43 -12.23 -1.33 -3.39
CA ASN A 43 -12.17 -0.05 -4.10
C ASN A 43 -11.69 1.07 -3.16
N LYS A 44 -10.38 1.11 -2.94
CA LYS A 44 -9.70 2.18 -2.20
C LYS A 44 -9.42 3.36 -3.12
N SER A 45 -9.83 4.55 -2.71
CA SER A 45 -9.58 5.81 -3.41
C SER A 45 -8.56 6.67 -2.67
N PRO A 46 -7.99 7.69 -3.31
CA PRO A 46 -7.28 8.75 -2.61
C PRO A 46 -8.06 9.26 -1.40
N GLN A 47 -7.35 9.64 -0.35
CA GLN A 47 -7.83 10.04 0.98
C GLN A 47 -8.37 8.92 1.87
N SER A 48 -8.62 7.71 1.36
CA SER A 48 -8.92 6.55 2.20
C SER A 48 -7.67 6.02 2.92
N SER A 49 -7.87 5.28 4.01
CA SER A 49 -6.79 4.61 4.73
C SER A 49 -6.49 3.25 4.12
N SER A 50 -5.20 2.97 3.92
CA SER A 50 -4.71 1.67 3.45
C SER A 50 -3.55 1.20 4.34
N PRO A 51 -3.37 -0.13 4.52
CA PRO A 51 -2.30 -0.63 5.35
C PRO A 51 -0.95 -0.45 4.66
N VAL A 52 0.03 0.03 5.40
CA VAL A 52 1.42 0.12 4.96
C VAL A 52 2.33 -0.60 5.94
N LEU A 53 3.36 -1.26 5.41
CA LEU A 53 4.40 -1.96 6.17
C LEU A 53 5.65 -1.09 6.21
N LEU A 54 6.23 -0.94 7.41
CA LEU A 54 7.45 -0.16 7.60
C LEU A 54 8.25 -0.64 8.80
N SER A 55 9.44 -0.05 9.00
CA SER A 55 10.26 -0.35 10.18
C SER A 55 9.65 0.23 11.45
N ARG A 56 9.64 -0.55 12.52
CA ARG A 56 9.21 -0.14 13.85
C ARG A 56 10.06 1.00 14.44
N LEU A 57 11.31 1.14 13.97
CA LEU A 57 12.22 2.23 14.37
C LEU A 57 11.65 3.65 14.12
N HIS A 58 10.66 3.80 13.23
CA HIS A 58 10.01 5.09 13.03
C HIS A 58 9.17 5.55 14.23
N PHE A 59 8.81 4.63 15.12
CA PHE A 59 7.98 4.89 16.30
C PHE A 59 8.72 4.64 17.61
N GLU A 60 9.62 3.66 17.63
CA GLU A 60 10.35 3.21 18.81
C GLU A 60 11.83 3.17 18.50
N LYS A 61 12.60 4.08 19.10
CA LYS A 61 14.04 4.24 18.82
C LYS A 61 14.87 3.00 19.20
N ASP A 62 14.39 2.27 20.20
CA ASP A 62 15.07 1.08 20.75
C ASP A 62 14.59 -0.23 20.12
N ALA A 63 13.68 -0.17 19.13
CA ALA A 63 13.24 -1.36 18.42
C ALA A 63 14.37 -2.01 17.62
N ASP A 64 14.30 -3.34 17.43
CA ASP A 64 15.24 -4.01 16.53
C ASP A 64 15.03 -3.49 15.08
N SER A 65 16.11 -3.27 14.37
CA SER A 65 16.04 -2.75 12.99
C SER A 65 15.35 -3.69 12.00
N SER A 66 15.23 -4.98 12.34
CA SER A 66 14.45 -5.95 11.58
C SER A 66 12.96 -5.90 11.90
N ASP A 67 12.55 -5.31 13.02
CA ASP A 67 11.15 -5.25 13.41
C ASP A 67 10.29 -4.47 12.41
N ARG A 68 9.16 -5.06 12.06
CA ARG A 68 8.20 -4.50 11.11
C ARG A 68 6.86 -4.26 11.79
N ILE A 69 6.19 -3.21 11.32
CA ILE A 69 4.87 -2.80 11.81
C ILE A 69 3.97 -2.50 10.61
N ILE A 70 2.70 -2.84 10.74
CA ILE A 70 1.66 -2.44 9.79
C ILE A 70 0.83 -1.32 10.44
N ILE A 71 0.64 -0.23 9.71
CA ILE A 71 -0.19 0.89 10.14
C ILE A 71 -1.10 1.34 9.00
N PRO A 72 -2.41 1.55 9.23
CA PRO A 72 -3.26 2.21 8.26
C PRO A 72 -2.90 3.69 8.15
N MET A 73 -2.55 4.14 6.93
CA MET A 73 -2.24 5.55 6.65
C MET A 73 -3.14 6.09 5.56
N ARG A 74 -3.39 7.40 5.60
CA ARG A 74 -4.14 8.13 4.57
C ARG A 74 -3.38 8.13 3.25
N TRP A 75 -4.03 7.75 2.15
CA TRP A 75 -3.47 7.85 0.81
C TRP A 75 -3.57 9.29 0.28
N GLY A 76 -2.45 9.90 0.02
CA GLY A 76 -2.29 11.31 -0.30
C GLY A 76 -1.52 11.99 0.82
N LEU A 77 -0.20 12.09 0.62
CA LEU A 77 0.76 12.56 1.62
C LEU A 77 0.48 14.02 2.00
N VAL A 78 0.29 14.26 3.29
CA VAL A 78 0.23 15.60 3.88
C VAL A 78 1.62 15.90 4.47
N PRO A 79 2.35 16.88 3.93
CA PRO A 79 3.70 17.17 4.41
C PRO A 79 3.69 17.68 5.85
N SER A 80 4.68 17.30 6.65
CA SER A 80 4.82 17.75 8.06
C SER A 80 4.91 19.26 8.22
N TRP A 81 5.30 20.00 7.18
CA TRP A 81 5.36 21.46 7.17
C TRP A 81 4.06 22.16 6.76
N PHE A 82 3.03 21.41 6.37
CA PHE A 82 1.72 21.98 5.97
C PHE A 82 1.04 22.65 7.17
N LYS A 83 0.65 23.91 7.00
CA LYS A 83 0.21 24.77 8.13
C LYS A 83 -1.29 24.97 8.24
N GLU A 84 -2.05 24.63 7.18
CA GLU A 84 -3.51 24.69 7.24
C GLU A 84 -4.06 23.64 8.21
N SER A 85 -5.17 23.96 8.86
CA SER A 85 -5.82 23.07 9.82
C SER A 85 -6.53 21.88 9.19
N ASP A 86 -6.85 21.97 7.88
CA ASP A 86 -7.58 20.95 7.13
C ASP A 86 -6.72 20.39 6.00
N PRO A 87 -6.37 19.09 6.04
CA PRO A 87 -5.60 18.43 4.98
C PRO A 87 -6.23 18.46 3.60
N SER A 88 -7.56 18.68 3.51
CA SER A 88 -8.27 18.77 2.22
C SER A 88 -7.93 20.06 1.44
N LYS A 89 -7.42 21.07 2.14
CA LYS A 89 -6.95 22.33 1.52
C LYS A 89 -5.61 22.19 0.80
N LEU A 90 -4.99 21.02 0.82
CA LEU A 90 -3.75 20.78 0.09
C LEU A 90 -4.03 20.85 -1.43
N GLN A 91 -3.54 21.90 -2.08
CA GLN A 91 -3.89 22.24 -3.47
C GLN A 91 -3.18 21.39 -4.53
N PHE A 92 -2.21 20.54 -4.14
CA PHE A 92 -1.45 19.71 -5.07
C PHE A 92 -1.64 18.22 -4.80
N ASN A 93 -1.59 17.46 -5.89
CA ASN A 93 -1.77 16.01 -5.82
C ASN A 93 -0.52 15.34 -5.24
N THR A 94 -0.69 14.61 -4.13
CA THR A 94 0.36 13.89 -3.42
C THR A 94 0.06 12.39 -3.30
N THR A 95 -0.91 11.89 -4.05
CA THR A 95 -1.26 10.46 -4.04
C THR A 95 -0.17 9.59 -4.66
N ASN A 96 0.49 10.13 -5.70
CA ASN A 96 1.61 9.50 -6.36
C ASN A 96 2.79 10.47 -6.48
N CYS A 97 3.99 9.95 -6.39
CA CYS A 97 5.23 10.67 -6.66
C CYS A 97 6.07 9.92 -7.70
N ARG A 98 6.47 10.61 -8.74
CA ARG A 98 7.34 10.04 -9.76
C ARG A 98 8.76 9.90 -9.23
N SER A 99 9.38 8.76 -9.47
CA SER A 99 10.76 8.48 -9.01
C SER A 99 11.80 9.41 -9.62
N ASP A 100 11.60 9.86 -10.87
CA ASP A 100 12.49 10.77 -11.59
C ASP A 100 12.47 12.21 -11.03
N THR A 101 11.34 12.67 -10.49
CA THR A 101 11.18 14.03 -9.96
C THR A 101 10.96 14.08 -8.43
N ILE A 102 11.10 12.95 -7.74
CA ILE A 102 10.84 12.84 -6.29
C ILE A 102 11.72 13.80 -5.47
N MET A 103 12.95 14.08 -5.95
CA MET A 103 13.91 14.98 -5.29
C MET A 103 13.66 16.46 -5.57
N GLU A 104 12.80 16.81 -6.52
CA GLU A 104 12.53 18.20 -6.88
C GLU A 104 11.48 18.85 -5.99
N LYS A 105 10.48 18.05 -5.55
CA LYS A 105 9.35 18.54 -4.77
C LYS A 105 9.61 18.38 -3.28
N GLN A 106 9.55 19.47 -2.53
CA GLN A 106 9.77 19.49 -1.07
C GLN A 106 8.86 18.52 -0.32
N SER A 107 7.63 18.33 -0.79
CA SER A 107 6.65 17.40 -0.20
C SER A 107 7.14 15.96 -0.18
N PHE A 108 8.00 15.56 -1.11
CA PHE A 108 8.55 14.21 -1.25
C PHE A 108 10.01 14.14 -0.81
N LYS A 109 10.81 15.13 -1.16
CA LYS A 109 12.24 15.21 -0.82
C LYS A 109 12.46 15.16 0.69
N VAL A 110 11.67 15.90 1.46
CA VAL A 110 11.83 16.00 2.93
C VAL A 110 11.58 14.64 3.61
N PRO A 111 10.44 13.97 3.43
CA PRO A 111 10.23 12.64 4.05
C PRO A 111 11.21 11.59 3.52
N LEU A 112 11.57 11.61 2.23
CA LEU A 112 12.55 10.69 1.66
C LEU A 112 13.94 10.86 2.31
N GLY A 113 14.40 12.11 2.49
CA GLY A 113 15.65 12.45 3.17
C GLY A 113 15.66 12.03 4.64
N LYS A 114 14.50 12.03 5.30
CA LYS A 114 14.32 11.52 6.67
C LYS A 114 14.20 9.98 6.73
N GLY A 115 14.38 9.27 5.62
CA GLY A 115 14.25 7.81 5.56
C GLY A 115 12.83 7.29 5.73
N ARG A 116 11.81 8.12 5.59
CA ARG A 116 10.39 7.76 5.76
C ARG A 116 9.86 6.96 4.56
N ARG A 117 10.27 5.72 4.46
CA ARG A 117 9.91 4.76 3.41
C ARG A 117 8.94 3.73 3.95
N CYS A 118 7.98 3.32 3.13
CA CYS A 118 7.02 2.28 3.47
C CYS A 118 6.73 1.39 2.26
N VAL A 119 6.09 0.26 2.52
CA VAL A 119 5.55 -0.65 1.51
C VAL A 119 4.03 -0.61 1.63
N VAL A 120 3.36 -0.16 0.58
CA VAL A 120 1.89 -0.12 0.52
C VAL A 120 1.39 -1.51 0.18
N LEU A 121 0.46 -2.02 0.98
CA LEU A 121 -0.11 -3.35 0.83
C LEU A 121 -1.42 -3.27 0.04
N ALA A 122 -1.52 -4.08 -1.01
CA ALA A 122 -2.71 -4.16 -1.84
C ALA A 122 -2.87 -5.57 -2.42
N ASP A 123 -4.09 -5.93 -2.81
CA ASP A 123 -4.35 -7.13 -3.62
C ASP A 123 -4.00 -6.86 -5.08
N GLY A 124 -4.23 -5.62 -5.52
CA GLY A 124 -4.01 -5.13 -6.87
C GLY A 124 -4.43 -3.67 -7.00
N PHE A 125 -4.34 -3.16 -8.20
CA PHE A 125 -4.78 -1.81 -8.53
C PHE A 125 -5.55 -1.76 -9.84
N TYR A 126 -6.33 -0.70 -10.03
CA TYR A 126 -7.12 -0.48 -11.24
C TYR A 126 -6.48 0.57 -12.12
N GLU A 127 -6.51 0.30 -13.44
CA GLU A 127 -6.16 1.26 -14.49
C GLU A 127 -7.23 1.27 -15.58
N TRP A 128 -7.33 2.37 -16.30
CA TRP A 128 -8.36 2.60 -17.31
C TRP A 128 -7.74 2.87 -18.67
N GLN A 129 -7.81 1.87 -19.54
CA GLN A 129 -7.42 2.02 -20.94
C GLN A 129 -8.42 2.91 -21.69
N ARG A 130 -7.93 3.87 -22.46
CA ARG A 130 -8.75 4.64 -23.37
C ARG A 130 -9.04 3.80 -24.62
N CYS A 131 -10.33 3.61 -24.95
CA CYS A 131 -10.72 2.97 -26.19
C CYS A 131 -10.50 3.95 -27.34
N GLN A 132 -9.77 3.50 -28.40
CA GLN A 132 -9.53 4.32 -29.57
C GLN A 132 -10.86 4.72 -30.25
N GLY A 133 -10.97 6.00 -30.64
CA GLY A 133 -12.15 6.52 -31.36
C GLY A 133 -13.38 6.77 -30.49
N THR A 134 -13.31 6.56 -29.18
CA THR A 134 -14.41 6.82 -28.25
C THR A 134 -13.94 7.53 -26.98
N ASN A 135 -14.88 8.12 -26.22
CA ASN A 135 -14.61 8.64 -24.87
C ASN A 135 -14.71 7.55 -23.79
N GLN A 136 -14.92 6.30 -24.16
CA GLN A 136 -15.06 5.20 -23.23
C GLN A 136 -13.70 4.77 -22.69
N ARG A 137 -13.73 4.29 -21.46
CA ARG A 137 -12.54 3.74 -20.77
C ARG A 137 -12.85 2.33 -20.30
N GLN A 138 -11.98 1.40 -20.64
CA GLN A 138 -12.06 0.02 -20.18
C GLN A 138 -11.25 -0.12 -18.88
N PRO A 139 -11.86 -0.52 -17.74
CA PRO A 139 -11.13 -0.79 -16.52
C PRO A 139 -10.41 -2.13 -16.58
N TYR A 140 -9.20 -2.16 -16.05
CA TYR A 140 -8.39 -3.35 -15.83
C TYR A 140 -8.01 -3.44 -14.37
N PHE A 141 -8.10 -4.64 -13.80
CA PHE A 141 -7.57 -4.95 -12.48
C PHE A 141 -6.23 -5.69 -12.63
N ILE A 142 -5.17 -5.11 -12.10
CA ILE A 142 -3.79 -5.59 -12.21
C ILE A 142 -3.41 -6.18 -10.86
N TYR A 143 -3.04 -7.46 -10.84
CA TYR A 143 -2.72 -8.21 -9.63
C TYR A 143 -1.70 -9.31 -9.92
N PHE A 144 -1.06 -9.86 -8.89
CA PHE A 144 -0.24 -11.06 -9.05
C PHE A 144 -1.10 -12.32 -9.10
N PRO A 145 -0.83 -13.26 -10.01
CA PRO A 145 -1.52 -14.55 -10.04
C PRO A 145 -1.40 -15.24 -8.68
N GLN A 146 -2.53 -15.71 -8.16
CA GLN A 146 -2.57 -16.45 -6.91
C GLN A 146 -2.33 -17.94 -7.20
N ILE A 147 -1.48 -18.58 -6.39
CA ILE A 147 -1.21 -20.01 -6.51
C ILE A 147 -2.38 -20.75 -5.84
N LYS A 148 -3.17 -21.48 -6.62
CA LYS A 148 -4.13 -22.43 -6.04
C LYS A 148 -3.33 -23.57 -5.40
N THR A 149 -3.43 -23.74 -4.10
CA THR A 149 -3.02 -24.98 -3.45
C THR A 149 -3.97 -26.06 -3.93
N GLU A 150 -3.52 -26.93 -4.84
CA GLU A 150 -4.28 -28.14 -5.21
C GLU A 150 -4.49 -28.94 -3.93
N LYS A 151 -5.74 -29.22 -3.61
CA LYS A 151 -6.07 -30.20 -2.58
C LYS A 151 -5.55 -31.55 -3.10
N SER A 152 -4.48 -32.08 -2.51
CA SER A 152 -4.15 -33.48 -2.65
C SER A 152 -5.41 -34.28 -2.25
N GLY A 153 -5.94 -35.06 -3.20
CA GLY A 153 -7.18 -35.78 -3.03
C GLY A 153 -7.14 -36.70 -1.80
N GLY A 154 -7.97 -36.35 -0.84
CA GLY A 154 -8.34 -37.17 0.31
C GLY A 154 -9.79 -36.87 0.61
N ASN A 155 -10.66 -37.85 0.37
CA ASN A 155 -12.05 -37.82 0.80
C ASN A 155 -12.09 -37.76 2.33
N ASP A 156 -12.41 -36.60 2.89
CA ASP A 156 -13.03 -36.53 4.20
C ASP A 156 -13.87 -35.25 4.28
N ALA A 157 -15.17 -35.47 4.30
CA ALA A 157 -16.18 -34.47 4.58
C ALA A 157 -16.18 -34.18 6.09
N SER A 158 -15.40 -33.20 6.52
CA SER A 158 -15.60 -32.55 7.81
C SER A 158 -15.53 -31.05 7.59
N ASP A 159 -16.69 -30.44 7.67
CA ASP A 159 -16.92 -29.00 7.69
C ASP A 159 -16.21 -28.42 8.93
N SER A 160 -15.06 -27.80 8.74
CA SER A 160 -14.39 -27.05 9.81
C SER A 160 -13.81 -25.75 9.26
N SER A 161 -13.95 -24.69 10.06
CA SER A 161 -13.45 -23.33 9.86
C SER A 161 -11.96 -23.26 9.47
N ASP A 162 -11.16 -24.27 9.75
CA ASP A 162 -9.76 -24.43 9.40
C ASP A 162 -9.49 -24.44 7.87
N ASN A 163 -10.48 -24.82 7.06
CA ASN A 163 -10.30 -24.93 5.61
C ASN A 163 -10.25 -23.55 4.91
N LYS A 164 -10.82 -22.50 5.51
CA LYS A 164 -10.72 -21.11 5.01
C LYS A 164 -9.34 -20.51 5.25
N GLU A 165 -8.67 -20.87 6.34
CA GLU A 165 -7.33 -20.36 6.66
C GLU A 165 -6.25 -20.84 5.68
N LYS A 166 -6.32 -22.08 5.22
CA LYS A 166 -5.33 -22.66 4.27
C LYS A 166 -5.37 -22.00 2.89
N VAL A 167 -6.51 -21.45 2.47
CA VAL A 167 -6.65 -20.77 1.17
C VAL A 167 -5.84 -19.48 1.12
N TRP A 168 -5.59 -18.84 2.28
CA TRP A 168 -4.94 -17.53 2.35
C TRP A 168 -3.45 -17.59 2.72
N ASP A 169 -2.93 -18.74 3.10
CA ASP A 169 -1.56 -18.86 3.63
C ASP A 169 -0.45 -18.47 2.63
N ASN A 170 -0.75 -18.51 1.32
CA ASN A 170 0.20 -18.19 0.25
C ASN A 170 -0.27 -17.01 -0.63
N TRP A 171 -1.10 -16.11 -0.09
CA TRP A 171 -1.58 -14.97 -0.86
C TRP A 171 -0.43 -14.04 -1.24
N ARG A 172 -0.26 -13.82 -2.55
CA ARG A 172 0.74 -12.90 -3.08
C ARG A 172 0.15 -11.49 -3.16
N LEU A 173 0.56 -10.63 -2.23
CA LEU A 173 0.20 -9.22 -2.27
C LEU A 173 0.92 -8.49 -3.41
N LEU A 174 0.24 -7.57 -4.04
CA LEU A 174 0.86 -6.56 -4.87
C LEU A 174 1.33 -5.45 -3.93
N THR A 175 2.65 -5.38 -3.73
CA THR A 175 3.28 -4.39 -2.87
C THR A 175 3.84 -3.24 -3.70
N MET A 176 3.61 -2.01 -3.25
CA MET A 176 4.08 -0.81 -3.93
C MET A 176 5.02 -0.03 -3.01
N ALA A 177 6.12 0.49 -3.58
CA ALA A 177 7.01 1.38 -2.84
C ALA A 177 6.29 2.70 -2.52
N GLY A 178 6.51 3.21 -1.31
CA GLY A 178 5.92 4.47 -0.87
C GLY A 178 6.85 5.27 0.03
N ILE A 179 6.53 6.53 0.15
CA ILE A 179 7.05 7.42 1.17
C ILE A 179 5.90 7.93 2.04
N PHE A 180 6.16 8.21 3.30
CA PHE A 180 5.15 8.70 4.22
C PHE A 180 5.64 9.92 5.00
N ASP A 181 4.71 10.69 5.52
CA ASP A 181 5.00 11.77 6.46
C ASP A 181 3.98 11.75 7.60
N CYS A 182 4.33 12.42 8.69
CA CYS A 182 3.44 12.68 9.81
C CYS A 182 3.20 14.19 9.88
N TRP A 183 1.97 14.60 9.63
CA TRP A 183 1.50 15.95 9.84
C TRP A 183 0.80 16.05 11.19
N GLU A 184 1.17 17.06 11.97
CA GLU A 184 0.57 17.34 13.27
C GLU A 184 -0.55 18.36 13.11
N ALA A 185 -1.77 17.93 13.42
CA ALA A 185 -2.94 18.80 13.42
C ALA A 185 -2.86 19.85 14.53
N PRO A 186 -3.58 20.98 14.43
CA PRO A 186 -3.61 22.02 15.47
C PRO A 186 -4.03 21.53 16.87
N GLY A 187 -4.61 20.35 16.99
CA GLY A 187 -4.93 19.69 18.26
C GLY A 187 -3.87 18.72 18.80
N GLY A 188 -2.70 18.63 18.13
CA GLY A 188 -1.61 17.72 18.51
C GLY A 188 -1.79 16.29 18.00
N GLU A 189 -2.86 15.99 17.25
CA GLU A 189 -3.08 14.68 16.66
C GLU A 189 -2.20 14.49 15.42
N CYS A 190 -1.49 13.35 15.34
CA CYS A 190 -0.66 12.99 14.20
C CYS A 190 -1.45 12.27 13.11
N LEU A 191 -1.50 12.87 11.91
CA LEU A 191 -2.00 12.23 10.70
C LEU A 191 -0.84 11.63 9.91
N TYR A 192 -0.75 10.31 9.90
CA TYR A 192 0.17 9.58 9.02
C TYR A 192 -0.45 9.43 7.64
N SER A 193 0.32 9.80 6.61
CA SER A 193 -0.14 9.78 5.23
C SER A 193 1.01 9.39 4.29
N TYR A 194 0.67 8.76 3.16
CA TYR A 194 1.66 8.23 2.22
C TYR A 194 1.39 8.64 0.78
N SER A 195 2.43 8.55 -0.03
CA SER A 195 2.42 8.65 -1.48
C SER A 195 3.01 7.39 -2.10
N ILE A 196 2.41 6.88 -3.17
CA ILE A 196 2.95 5.75 -3.94
C ILE A 196 4.03 6.27 -4.88
N ILE A 197 5.20 5.61 -4.88
CA ILE A 197 6.27 5.90 -5.84
C ILE A 197 5.93 5.23 -7.16
N THR A 198 5.92 6.01 -8.23
CA THR A 198 5.67 5.52 -9.58
C THR A 198 6.92 5.64 -10.46
N VAL A 199 7.05 4.70 -11.37
CA VAL A 199 8.09 4.64 -12.40
C VAL A 199 7.44 4.60 -13.78
N ASP A 200 8.21 4.70 -14.84
CA ASP A 200 7.69 4.52 -16.19
C ASP A 200 7.09 3.11 -16.35
N SER A 201 6.04 3.01 -17.15
CA SER A 201 5.36 1.74 -17.39
C SER A 201 6.30 0.75 -18.11
N CYS A 202 6.24 -0.51 -17.68
CA CYS A 202 6.88 -1.58 -18.43
C CYS A 202 6.08 -1.90 -19.72
N ARG A 203 6.72 -2.57 -20.68
CA ARG A 203 6.09 -2.94 -21.98
C ARG A 203 4.74 -3.67 -21.81
N GLY A 204 4.60 -4.52 -20.80
CA GLY A 204 3.36 -5.26 -20.54
C GLY A 204 2.18 -4.41 -20.07
N LEU A 205 2.41 -3.18 -19.62
CA LEU A 205 1.36 -2.24 -19.18
C LEU A 205 1.17 -1.08 -20.17
N SER A 206 2.04 -0.93 -21.17
CA SER A 206 1.97 0.16 -22.17
C SER A 206 0.68 0.18 -22.96
N ASP A 207 0.11 -1.00 -23.22
CA ASP A 207 -1.12 -1.14 -24.01
C ASP A 207 -2.36 -0.74 -23.20
N ILE A 208 -2.34 -0.95 -21.88
CA ILE A 208 -3.43 -0.55 -20.98
C ILE A 208 -3.37 0.96 -20.73
N HIS A 209 -2.19 1.51 -20.75
CA HIS A 209 -1.94 2.91 -20.42
C HIS A 209 -1.16 3.61 -21.55
N SER A 210 -1.78 3.74 -22.70
CA SER A 210 -1.19 4.39 -23.91
C SER A 210 -0.84 5.87 -23.71
N SER A 211 -1.22 6.49 -22.60
CA SER A 211 -0.83 7.86 -22.23
C SER A 211 0.33 7.91 -21.23
N LEU A 212 1.01 6.80 -20.98
CA LEU A 212 2.08 6.66 -20.00
C LEU A 212 3.49 7.01 -20.53
N ASN A 213 3.59 7.84 -21.51
CA ASN A 213 4.82 8.60 -21.72
C ASN A 213 5.08 9.61 -20.59
N SER A 214 4.40 9.45 -19.44
CA SER A 214 4.49 10.34 -18.28
C SER A 214 4.17 9.60 -16.96
N TRP A 215 4.85 8.49 -16.73
CA TRP A 215 5.01 7.90 -15.39
C TRP A 215 6.30 8.34 -14.75
#